data_53d7ee535127400b39cda16968a59cae
#
_entry.id   53d7ee535127400b39cda16968a59cae
#
_cell.length_a   1.000
_cell.length_b   1.000
_cell.length_c   1.000
_cell.angle_alpha   90.00
_cell.angle_beta   90.00
_cell.angle_gamma   90.00
#
_symmetry.space_group_name_H-M   'P 1'
#
loop_
_entity.id
_entity.type
_entity.pdbx_description
1 polymer ?
#
loop_
_entity_poly.entity_id
_entity_poly.type
_entity_poly.pdbx_seq_one_letter_code
_entity_poly.pdbx_strand_id
1 'polypeptide(L)'
;MGSQSPNTDMRKINRSAMLRLVAKHGQISRNKLCEYMGLTGAGISRISRDLIDTGMLLETAQEGVSKGAGRRGSDLSLNPDGAYVLGITITANRKSVTLVNCTQQVLGQWDFDAMDVANPEKAIQSFCDVAHSLIEESGIDRNKLLGAGVGLATTEKLGENGYVTSPILGWNNVPVKSLFEAALGLPFIIEARALAMLRAEVWAEKVDNAEGTILINNGVGMGAAAYFDGRFIPTGVAGLGNISHLSLPDSAVLCRCGRTGCLEYSGTGAAVLADVNGWPPNKLPVFSELSGDLHNLVQ
;
A
#
# COMPACT_ATOMS: atom_id res chain seq x y z
N MET A 1 13.07 17.07 21.13
CA MET A 1 12.69 15.66 21.26
C MET A 1 11.89 15.50 22.54
N GLY A 2 10.55 15.57 22.46
CA GLY A 2 9.67 15.39 23.61
C GLY A 2 9.48 13.91 23.87
N SER A 3 9.88 13.41 25.04
CA SER A 3 9.59 12.05 25.49
C SER A 3 8.08 11.85 25.60
N GLN A 4 7.48 11.14 24.67
CA GLN A 4 6.09 10.70 24.82
C GLN A 4 6.03 9.73 26.00
N SER A 5 5.07 9.92 26.91
CA SER A 5 4.93 9.06 28.07
C SER A 5 4.54 7.64 27.66
N PRO A 6 5.03 6.57 28.34
CA PRO A 6 4.70 5.17 28.02
C PRO A 6 3.19 4.90 27.92
N ASN A 7 2.38 5.69 28.61
CA ASN A 7 0.93 5.58 28.64
C ASN A 7 0.26 6.08 27.33
N THR A 8 0.90 7.04 26.64
CA THR A 8 0.41 7.57 25.35
C THR A 8 0.64 6.55 24.23
N ASP A 9 1.77 5.85 24.24
CA ASP A 9 2.10 4.85 23.25
C ASP A 9 1.22 3.59 23.38
N MET A 10 0.97 3.15 24.61
CA MET A 10 0.06 2.02 24.85
C MET A 10 -1.38 2.33 24.41
N ARG A 11 -1.82 3.57 24.60
CA ARG A 11 -3.15 4.01 24.13
C ARG A 11 -3.27 3.95 22.60
N LYS A 12 -2.26 4.42 21.89
CA LYS A 12 -2.19 4.35 20.41
C LYS A 12 -2.17 2.89 19.92
N ILE A 13 -1.37 2.04 20.55
CA ILE A 13 -1.27 0.62 20.23
C ILE A 13 -2.64 -0.06 20.39
N ASN A 14 -3.30 0.15 21.52
CA ASN A 14 -4.59 -0.48 21.79
C ASN A 14 -5.71 0.03 20.85
N ARG A 15 -5.73 1.34 20.52
CA ARG A 15 -6.66 1.88 19.52
C ARG A 15 -6.44 1.26 18.15
N SER A 16 -5.18 1.17 17.70
CA SER A 16 -4.84 0.54 16.43
C SER A 16 -5.20 -0.94 16.40
N ALA A 17 -4.96 -1.67 17.50
CA ALA A 17 -5.32 -3.08 17.61
C ALA A 17 -6.85 -3.27 17.53
N MET A 18 -7.62 -2.45 18.22
CA MET A 18 -9.09 -2.50 18.17
C MET A 18 -9.60 -2.21 16.74
N LEU A 19 -9.10 -1.16 16.09
CA LEU A 19 -9.51 -0.84 14.71
C LEU A 19 -9.20 -1.98 13.74
N ARG A 20 -8.05 -2.64 13.87
CA ARG A 20 -7.70 -3.81 13.06
C ARG A 20 -8.65 -4.97 13.29
N LEU A 21 -9.00 -5.27 14.54
CA LEU A 21 -9.93 -6.34 14.86
C LEU A 21 -11.35 -6.04 14.33
N VAL A 22 -11.81 -4.79 14.47
CA VAL A 22 -13.11 -4.38 13.91
C VAL A 22 -13.10 -4.46 12.38
N ALA A 23 -12.03 -3.99 11.72
CA ALA A 23 -11.86 -4.11 10.27
C ALA A 23 -11.89 -5.57 9.82
N LYS A 24 -11.18 -6.44 10.56
CA LYS A 24 -11.10 -7.87 10.31
C LYS A 24 -12.44 -8.57 10.35
N HIS A 25 -13.23 -8.33 11.37
CA HIS A 25 -14.48 -9.04 11.59
C HIS A 25 -15.70 -8.34 10.97
N GLY A 26 -15.54 -7.15 10.40
CA GLY A 26 -16.64 -6.32 9.90
C GLY A 26 -17.53 -5.79 11.02
N GLN A 27 -18.06 -6.71 11.84
CA GLN A 27 -18.83 -6.41 13.05
C GLN A 27 -18.36 -7.31 14.20
N ILE A 28 -18.13 -6.74 15.38
CA ILE A 28 -17.59 -7.47 16.53
C ILE A 28 -18.14 -6.94 17.85
N SER A 29 -18.50 -7.85 18.76
CA SER A 29 -18.96 -7.48 20.09
C SER A 29 -17.80 -7.07 21.01
N ARG A 30 -18.10 -6.21 22.00
CA ARG A 30 -17.11 -5.84 23.02
C ARG A 30 -16.56 -7.02 23.81
N ASN A 31 -17.36 -8.07 24.01
CA ASN A 31 -16.91 -9.28 24.70
C ASN A 31 -15.83 -10.02 23.90
N LYS A 32 -16.03 -10.18 22.59
CA LYS A 32 -15.00 -10.77 21.72
C LYS A 32 -13.75 -9.91 21.66
N LEU A 33 -13.88 -8.59 21.67
CA LEU A 33 -12.72 -7.70 21.76
C LEU A 33 -11.96 -7.86 23.08
N CYS A 34 -12.64 -8.09 24.21
CA CYS A 34 -11.97 -8.44 25.48
C CYS A 34 -11.13 -9.71 25.34
N GLU A 35 -11.68 -10.76 24.73
CA GLU A 35 -10.97 -12.03 24.50
C GLU A 35 -9.74 -11.86 23.61
N TYR A 36 -9.88 -11.20 22.45
CA TYR A 36 -8.78 -11.03 21.51
C TYR A 36 -7.68 -10.09 22.01
N MET A 37 -8.05 -9.04 22.73
CA MET A 37 -7.08 -8.02 23.18
C MET A 37 -6.52 -8.31 24.59
N GLY A 38 -7.08 -9.25 25.33
CA GLY A 38 -6.68 -9.53 26.71
C GLY A 38 -6.93 -8.34 27.67
N LEU A 39 -7.91 -7.48 27.36
CA LEU A 39 -8.23 -6.29 28.14
C LEU A 39 -9.55 -6.47 28.89
N THR A 40 -9.69 -5.73 30.01
CA THR A 40 -10.93 -5.72 30.79
C THR A 40 -12.07 -5.04 30.03
N GLY A 41 -13.32 -5.39 30.35
CA GLY A 41 -14.50 -4.76 29.75
C GLY A 41 -14.52 -3.23 29.93
N ALA A 42 -14.05 -2.72 31.06
CA ALA A 42 -13.90 -1.29 31.28
C ALA A 42 -12.86 -0.65 30.32
N GLY A 43 -11.73 -1.34 30.10
CA GLY A 43 -10.71 -0.92 29.15
C GLY A 43 -11.25 -0.85 27.71
N ILE A 44 -11.91 -1.92 27.26
CA ILE A 44 -12.54 -1.99 25.93
C ILE A 44 -13.62 -0.91 25.78
N SER A 45 -14.49 -0.73 26.78
CA SER A 45 -15.54 0.29 26.75
C SER A 45 -14.98 1.70 26.63
N ARG A 46 -13.87 2.01 27.28
CA ARG A 46 -13.21 3.31 27.19
C ARG A 46 -12.62 3.53 25.79
N ILE A 47 -11.89 2.55 25.26
CA ILE A 47 -11.26 2.66 23.93
C ILE A 47 -12.33 2.76 22.84
N SER A 48 -13.38 1.94 22.91
CA SER A 48 -14.45 1.96 21.92
C SER A 48 -15.22 3.27 21.94
N ARG A 49 -15.48 3.83 23.13
CA ARG A 49 -16.13 5.15 23.25
C ARG A 49 -15.26 6.24 22.61
N ASP A 50 -13.96 6.30 22.93
CA ASP A 50 -13.03 7.24 22.30
C ASP A 50 -13.09 7.15 20.76
N LEU A 51 -13.20 5.93 20.21
CA LEU A 51 -13.25 5.72 18.76
C LEU A 51 -14.61 6.05 18.14
N ILE A 52 -15.70 5.86 18.88
CA ILE A 52 -17.04 6.31 18.48
C ILE A 52 -17.13 7.83 18.52
N ASP A 53 -16.65 8.47 19.59
CA ASP A 53 -16.66 9.93 19.76
C ASP A 53 -15.82 10.63 18.68
N THR A 54 -14.75 9.98 18.20
CA THR A 54 -13.95 10.46 17.06
C THR A 54 -14.53 10.08 15.69
N GLY A 55 -15.66 9.41 15.65
CA GLY A 55 -16.35 9.02 14.43
C GLY A 55 -15.70 7.87 13.66
N MET A 56 -14.71 7.16 14.25
CA MET A 56 -14.03 6.02 13.60
C MET A 56 -14.85 4.73 13.66
N LEU A 57 -15.65 4.56 14.70
CA LEU A 57 -16.50 3.38 14.89
C LEU A 57 -17.98 3.78 14.96
N LEU A 58 -18.82 2.87 14.52
CA LEU A 58 -20.27 2.89 14.73
C LEU A 58 -20.66 1.78 15.71
N GLU A 59 -21.73 2.04 16.46
CA GLU A 59 -22.37 1.05 17.33
C GLU A 59 -23.67 0.62 16.69
N THR A 60 -23.80 -0.67 16.37
CA THR A 60 -24.96 -1.27 15.73
C THR A 60 -25.65 -2.21 16.71
N ALA A 61 -26.97 -2.19 16.75
CA ALA A 61 -27.74 -3.14 17.54
C ALA A 61 -27.53 -4.57 16.96
N GLN A 62 -27.31 -5.58 17.82
CA GLN A 62 -27.26 -6.97 17.36
C GLN A 62 -28.60 -7.38 16.77
N GLU A 63 -28.60 -7.82 15.51
CA GLU A 63 -29.76 -8.44 14.88
C GLU A 63 -29.90 -9.88 15.38
N GLY A 64 -31.08 -10.25 15.84
CA GLY A 64 -31.49 -11.66 15.89
C GLY A 64 -31.41 -12.40 17.25
N VAL A 65 -30.98 -11.80 18.36
CA VAL A 65 -31.04 -12.48 19.68
C VAL A 65 -32.17 -11.89 20.54
N SER A 66 -33.36 -12.43 20.37
CA SER A 66 -34.46 -12.22 21.33
C SER A 66 -34.65 -13.52 22.13
N LYS A 67 -34.33 -13.45 23.42
CA LYS A 67 -35.06 -14.08 24.56
C LYS A 67 -34.16 -14.09 25.79
N GLY A 68 -34.24 -13.03 26.57
CA GLY A 68 -33.63 -12.94 27.89
C GLY A 68 -33.66 -11.50 28.37
N ALA A 69 -34.02 -11.23 29.62
CA ALA A 69 -34.07 -9.92 30.25
C ALA A 69 -32.65 -9.37 30.51
N GLY A 70 -31.89 -9.12 29.44
CA GLY A 70 -30.57 -8.51 29.48
C GLY A 70 -30.48 -7.35 28.46
N ARG A 71 -29.70 -6.31 28.78
CA ARG A 71 -29.43 -5.19 27.87
C ARG A 71 -28.91 -5.75 26.54
N ARG A 72 -29.60 -5.44 25.44
CA ARG A 72 -29.18 -5.84 24.08
C ARG A 72 -27.72 -5.52 23.89
N GLY A 73 -26.93 -6.52 23.54
CA GLY A 73 -25.53 -6.32 23.12
C GLY A 73 -25.50 -5.45 21.88
N SER A 74 -24.49 -4.60 21.76
CA SER A 74 -24.21 -3.85 20.55
C SER A 74 -22.87 -4.30 19.98
N ASP A 75 -22.82 -4.43 18.67
CA ASP A 75 -21.60 -4.71 17.94
C ASP A 75 -20.98 -3.40 17.46
N LEU A 76 -19.67 -3.41 17.25
CA LEU A 76 -18.90 -2.31 16.71
C LEU A 76 -18.52 -2.63 15.27
N SER A 77 -18.64 -1.63 14.40
CA SER A 77 -18.16 -1.66 13.01
C SER A 77 -17.35 -0.43 12.69
N LEU A 78 -16.53 -0.49 11.65
CA LEU A 78 -15.90 0.73 11.13
C LEU A 78 -16.98 1.66 10.58
N ASN A 79 -16.80 2.96 10.82
CA ASN A 79 -17.60 3.98 10.15
C ASN A 79 -17.00 4.24 8.76
N PRO A 80 -17.71 3.96 7.65
CA PRO A 80 -17.19 4.24 6.31
C PRO A 80 -16.68 5.67 6.15
N ASP A 81 -17.40 6.62 6.76
CA ASP A 81 -17.08 8.04 6.71
C ASP A 81 -16.20 8.52 7.87
N GLY A 82 -15.55 7.60 8.56
CA GLY A 82 -14.67 7.89 9.69
C GLY A 82 -13.32 8.44 9.27
N ALA A 83 -12.78 7.98 8.15
CA ALA A 83 -11.51 8.41 7.60
C ALA A 83 -11.38 8.07 6.11
N TYR A 84 -10.53 8.83 5.41
CA TYR A 84 -10.22 8.66 3.99
C TYR A 84 -8.73 8.66 3.75
N VAL A 85 -8.28 8.02 2.69
CA VAL A 85 -6.89 8.03 2.23
C VAL A 85 -6.82 8.07 0.70
N LEU A 86 -5.74 8.65 0.17
CA LEU A 86 -5.42 8.61 -1.25
C LEU A 86 -4.34 7.57 -1.51
N GLY A 87 -4.57 6.71 -2.49
CA GLY A 87 -3.58 5.79 -3.03
C GLY A 87 -3.13 6.23 -4.41
N ILE A 88 -1.82 6.27 -4.63
CA ILE A 88 -1.23 6.59 -5.92
C ILE A 88 -0.50 5.35 -6.44
N THR A 89 -0.74 5.01 -7.69
CA THR A 89 -0.04 3.93 -8.39
C THR A 89 0.79 4.51 -9.52
N ILE A 90 2.08 4.19 -9.53
CA ILE A 90 2.99 4.56 -10.62
C ILE A 90 3.74 3.30 -11.05
N THR A 91 3.26 2.70 -12.13
CA THR A 91 3.87 1.51 -12.74
C THR A 91 4.05 1.72 -14.25
N ALA A 92 4.70 0.80 -14.92
CA ALA A 92 4.89 0.83 -16.36
C ALA A 92 3.55 0.96 -17.10
N ASN A 93 2.65 0.08 -16.76
CA ASN A 93 1.37 -0.11 -17.45
C ASN A 93 0.18 0.57 -16.76
N ARG A 94 0.36 1.12 -15.57
CA ARG A 94 -0.72 1.80 -14.85
C ARG A 94 -0.23 3.00 -14.05
N LYS A 95 -0.92 4.11 -14.20
CA LYS A 95 -0.77 5.31 -13.39
C LYS A 95 -2.18 5.69 -12.95
N SER A 96 -2.41 5.75 -11.65
CA SER A 96 -3.75 6.05 -11.15
C SER A 96 -3.71 6.76 -9.81
N VAL A 97 -4.79 7.48 -9.53
CA VAL A 97 -5.12 8.04 -8.21
C VAL A 97 -6.43 7.41 -7.77
N THR A 98 -6.49 6.96 -6.54
CA THR A 98 -7.68 6.31 -5.96
C THR A 98 -7.96 6.92 -4.60
N LEU A 99 -9.20 7.35 -4.37
CA LEU A 99 -9.70 7.78 -3.07
C LEU A 99 -10.48 6.63 -2.44
N VAL A 100 -10.13 6.25 -1.23
CA VAL A 100 -10.82 5.18 -0.50
C VAL A 100 -11.19 5.61 0.91
N ASN A 101 -12.26 5.03 1.44
CA ASN A 101 -12.64 5.18 2.85
C ASN A 101 -11.99 4.12 3.74
N CYS A 102 -12.19 4.21 5.06
CA CYS A 102 -11.57 3.28 6.02
C CYS A 102 -12.13 1.85 5.95
N THR A 103 -13.22 1.60 5.23
CA THR A 103 -13.73 0.25 4.92
C THR A 103 -13.23 -0.27 3.58
N GLN A 104 -12.23 0.38 2.96
CA GLN A 104 -11.63 0.04 1.66
C GLN A 104 -12.57 0.19 0.46
N GLN A 105 -13.70 0.87 0.62
CA GLN A 105 -14.56 1.20 -0.50
C GLN A 105 -13.89 2.29 -1.33
N VAL A 106 -13.82 2.08 -2.64
CA VAL A 106 -13.36 3.08 -3.61
C VAL A 106 -14.46 4.12 -3.79
N LEU A 107 -14.16 5.37 -3.46
CA LEU A 107 -15.06 6.51 -3.61
C LEU A 107 -14.85 7.22 -4.94
N GLY A 108 -13.62 7.18 -5.46
CA GLY A 108 -13.28 7.72 -6.75
C GLY A 108 -11.93 7.19 -7.22
N GLN A 109 -11.79 7.03 -8.53
CA GLN A 109 -10.56 6.57 -9.15
C GLN A 109 -10.38 7.24 -10.50
N TRP A 110 -9.15 7.62 -10.79
CA TRP A 110 -8.72 8.12 -12.08
C TRP A 110 -7.53 7.30 -12.57
N ASP A 111 -7.63 6.77 -13.78
CA ASP A 111 -6.53 6.10 -14.48
C ASP A 111 -6.05 7.01 -15.62
N PHE A 112 -4.76 7.19 -15.75
CA PHE A 112 -4.14 7.96 -16.84
C PHE A 112 -3.87 7.02 -18.02
N ASP A 113 -4.45 7.27 -19.17
CA ASP A 113 -4.26 6.46 -20.37
C ASP A 113 -2.82 6.56 -20.90
N ALA A 114 -2.30 7.78 -20.99
CA ALA A 114 -0.92 8.04 -21.38
C ALA A 114 -0.36 9.20 -20.52
N MET A 115 0.69 8.90 -19.77
CA MET A 115 1.33 9.90 -18.92
C MET A 115 2.83 9.71 -18.96
N ASP A 116 3.55 10.74 -19.40
CA ASP A 116 4.99 10.79 -19.28
C ASP A 116 5.38 11.08 -17.83
N VAL A 117 6.13 10.15 -17.24
CA VAL A 117 6.64 10.26 -15.88
C VAL A 117 8.14 10.57 -15.82
N ALA A 118 8.79 10.77 -16.95
CA ALA A 118 10.24 11.04 -17.00
C ALA A 118 10.60 12.35 -16.28
N ASN A 119 9.71 13.34 -16.30
CA ASN A 119 9.85 14.54 -15.47
C ASN A 119 9.07 14.34 -14.15
N PRO A 120 9.75 14.08 -13.02
CA PRO A 120 9.10 13.75 -11.77
C PRO A 120 8.23 14.89 -11.23
N GLU A 121 8.64 16.13 -11.35
CA GLU A 121 7.90 17.29 -10.82
C GLU A 121 6.56 17.47 -11.56
N LYS A 122 6.58 17.40 -12.89
CA LYS A 122 5.35 17.47 -13.70
C LYS A 122 4.43 16.28 -13.45
N ALA A 123 5.00 15.08 -13.35
CA ALA A 123 4.24 13.88 -13.06
C ALA A 123 3.55 13.98 -11.70
N ILE A 124 4.29 14.35 -10.66
CA ILE A 124 3.74 14.51 -9.31
C ILE A 124 2.65 15.57 -9.28
N GLN A 125 2.85 16.70 -9.96
CA GLN A 125 1.82 17.74 -10.05
C GLN A 125 0.54 17.22 -10.68
N SER A 126 0.62 16.47 -11.78
CA SER A 126 -0.57 15.88 -12.44
C SER A 126 -1.31 14.90 -11.54
N PHE A 127 -0.60 14.08 -10.75
CA PHE A 127 -1.23 13.21 -9.75
C PHE A 127 -1.95 14.01 -8.67
N CYS A 128 -1.35 15.11 -8.22
CA CYS A 128 -1.94 15.98 -7.20
C CYS A 128 -3.18 16.72 -7.71
N ASP A 129 -3.16 17.20 -8.94
CA ASP A 129 -4.30 17.87 -9.56
C ASP A 129 -5.51 16.93 -9.63
N VAL A 130 -5.30 15.69 -10.08
CA VAL A 130 -6.35 14.66 -10.08
C VAL A 130 -6.80 14.30 -8.66
N ALA A 131 -5.87 14.21 -7.69
CA ALA A 131 -6.23 13.95 -6.30
C ALA A 131 -7.15 15.04 -5.74
N HIS A 132 -6.86 16.31 -6.02
CA HIS A 132 -7.72 17.42 -5.62
C HIS A 132 -9.09 17.35 -6.27
N SER A 133 -9.18 17.05 -7.57
CA SER A 133 -10.47 16.86 -8.25
C SER A 133 -11.30 15.74 -7.62
N LEU A 134 -10.69 14.57 -7.37
CA LEU A 134 -11.37 13.44 -6.72
C LEU A 134 -11.89 13.78 -5.31
N ILE A 135 -11.12 14.54 -4.53
CA ILE A 135 -11.54 15.00 -3.20
C ILE A 135 -12.76 15.93 -3.31
N GLU A 136 -12.73 16.87 -4.25
CA GLU A 136 -13.82 17.83 -4.45
C GLU A 136 -15.10 17.15 -4.95
N GLU A 137 -14.98 16.29 -5.96
CA GLU A 137 -16.10 15.56 -6.55
C GLU A 137 -16.75 14.57 -5.57
N SER A 138 -15.96 13.97 -4.68
CA SER A 138 -16.46 13.02 -3.68
C SER A 138 -17.29 13.66 -2.57
N GLY A 139 -17.15 14.97 -2.33
CA GLY A 139 -17.84 15.69 -1.26
C GLY A 139 -17.44 15.26 0.16
N ILE A 140 -16.31 14.57 0.33
CA ILE A 140 -15.84 14.12 1.64
C ILE A 140 -15.41 15.28 2.54
N ASP A 141 -15.46 15.06 3.84
CA ASP A 141 -14.84 15.99 4.81
C ASP A 141 -13.32 15.89 4.75
N ARG A 142 -12.66 16.94 4.22
CA ARG A 142 -11.19 16.99 4.10
C ARG A 142 -10.46 16.83 5.43
N ASN A 143 -11.09 17.18 6.55
CA ASN A 143 -10.47 17.02 7.87
C ASN A 143 -10.33 15.53 8.27
N LYS A 144 -11.05 14.64 7.61
CA LYS A 144 -10.97 13.20 7.80
C LYS A 144 -10.03 12.51 6.81
N LEU A 145 -9.40 13.26 5.91
CA LEU A 145 -8.39 12.73 5.00
C LEU A 145 -7.05 12.61 5.75
N LEU A 146 -6.66 11.37 6.03
CA LEU A 146 -5.51 11.07 6.89
C LEU A 146 -4.15 11.28 6.19
N GLY A 147 -4.12 11.14 4.88
CA GLY A 147 -2.91 11.26 4.10
C GLY A 147 -3.00 10.57 2.75
N ALA A 148 -1.86 10.50 2.09
CA ALA A 148 -1.71 9.82 0.81
C ALA A 148 -0.48 8.91 0.81
N GLY A 149 -0.43 7.97 -0.14
CA GLY A 149 0.71 7.10 -0.28
C GLY A 149 0.88 6.57 -1.69
N VAL A 150 2.12 6.18 -2.02
CA VAL A 150 2.47 5.59 -3.31
C VAL A 150 3.25 4.30 -3.14
N GLY A 151 2.86 3.29 -3.93
CA GLY A 151 3.65 2.07 -4.13
C GLY A 151 4.52 2.22 -5.38
N LEU A 152 5.83 2.27 -5.22
CA LEU A 152 6.79 2.48 -6.31
C LEU A 152 7.66 1.26 -6.56
N ALA A 153 8.01 1.04 -7.84
CA ALA A 153 9.10 0.17 -8.22
C ALA A 153 10.42 0.91 -7.92
N THR A 154 11.11 0.52 -6.85
CA THR A 154 12.40 1.07 -6.47
C THR A 154 13.38 -0.06 -6.23
N THR A 155 14.63 0.12 -6.66
CA THR A 155 15.71 -0.86 -6.48
C THR A 155 16.50 -0.61 -5.20
N GLU A 156 16.37 0.54 -4.61
CA GLU A 156 17.12 0.94 -3.43
C GLU A 156 16.23 0.98 -2.18
N LYS A 157 16.88 0.82 -1.04
CA LYS A 157 16.27 1.12 0.25
C LYS A 157 15.73 2.55 0.19
N LEU A 158 14.43 2.72 0.37
CA LEU A 158 13.83 4.05 0.48
C LEU A 158 14.63 4.84 1.51
N GLY A 159 15.21 5.95 1.08
CA GLY A 159 15.99 6.82 1.96
C GLY A 159 15.11 7.31 3.12
N GLU A 160 15.69 7.48 4.29
CA GLU A 160 14.96 7.95 5.49
C GLU A 160 14.23 9.28 5.26
N ASN A 161 14.67 10.04 4.27
CA ASN A 161 14.13 11.36 3.90
C ASN A 161 13.10 11.33 2.75
N GLY A 162 12.69 10.15 2.27
CA GLY A 162 11.70 10.02 1.19
C GLY A 162 12.22 10.36 -0.20
N TYR A 163 13.54 10.25 -0.42
CA TYR A 163 14.15 10.30 -1.75
C TYR A 163 14.00 8.95 -2.44
N VAL A 164 13.76 8.98 -3.75
CA VAL A 164 13.55 7.79 -4.58
C VAL A 164 14.49 7.78 -5.77
N THR A 165 15.16 6.65 -5.97
CA THR A 165 15.85 6.29 -7.20
C THR A 165 15.10 5.12 -7.83
N SER A 166 14.59 5.30 -9.03
CA SER A 166 13.86 4.30 -9.80
C SER A 166 14.33 4.29 -11.25
N PRO A 167 15.20 3.36 -11.63
CA PRO A 167 15.68 3.26 -13.02
C PRO A 167 14.55 3.05 -14.04
N ILE A 168 13.48 2.37 -13.62
CA ILE A 168 12.29 2.12 -14.45
C ILE A 168 11.57 3.42 -14.79
N LEU A 169 11.52 4.38 -13.86
CA LEU A 169 10.89 5.68 -14.06
C LEU A 169 11.86 6.72 -14.62
N GLY A 170 13.15 6.41 -14.71
CA GLY A 170 14.21 7.38 -15.04
C GLY A 170 14.49 8.37 -13.90
N TRP A 171 14.06 8.06 -12.68
CA TRP A 171 14.22 8.96 -11.53
C TRP A 171 15.53 8.68 -10.80
N ASN A 172 16.27 9.73 -10.50
CA ASN A 172 17.51 9.64 -9.74
C ASN A 172 17.47 10.61 -8.57
N ASN A 173 17.45 10.06 -7.36
CA ASN A 173 17.45 10.82 -6.10
C ASN A 173 16.37 11.93 -6.04
N VAL A 174 15.14 11.59 -6.45
CA VAL A 174 14.01 12.53 -6.48
C VAL A 174 13.39 12.65 -5.10
N PRO A 175 13.15 13.87 -4.57
CA PRO A 175 12.54 14.07 -3.24
C PRO A 175 11.02 13.88 -3.27
N VAL A 176 10.57 12.67 -3.61
CA VAL A 176 9.18 12.33 -3.90
C VAL A 176 8.24 12.67 -2.73
N LYS A 177 8.67 12.36 -1.50
CA LYS A 177 7.86 12.62 -0.32
C LYS A 177 7.55 14.11 -0.16
N SER A 178 8.57 14.95 -0.17
CA SER A 178 8.39 16.40 0.03
C SER A 178 7.62 17.06 -1.11
N LEU A 179 7.77 16.57 -2.34
CA LEU A 179 7.02 17.10 -3.49
C LEU A 179 5.51 16.80 -3.33
N PHE A 180 5.14 15.57 -2.97
CA PHE A 180 3.73 15.24 -2.72
C PHE A 180 3.18 15.93 -1.48
N GLU A 181 3.94 15.98 -0.38
CA GLU A 181 3.50 16.66 0.86
C GLU A 181 3.26 18.16 0.61
N ALA A 182 4.13 18.81 -0.16
CA ALA A 182 3.97 20.22 -0.50
C ALA A 182 2.75 20.48 -1.40
N ALA A 183 2.50 19.62 -2.39
CA ALA A 183 1.43 19.80 -3.35
C ALA A 183 0.05 19.39 -2.79
N LEU A 184 -0.02 18.33 -1.98
CA LEU A 184 -1.28 17.85 -1.40
C LEU A 184 -1.65 18.52 -0.07
N GLY A 185 -0.65 19.03 0.67
CA GLY A 185 -0.83 19.51 2.03
C GLY A 185 -1.17 18.40 3.03
N LEU A 186 -0.77 17.16 2.75
CA LEU A 186 -1.09 15.95 3.50
C LEU A 186 0.16 15.15 3.84
N PRO A 187 0.18 14.39 4.95
CA PRO A 187 1.22 13.40 5.20
C PRO A 187 1.32 12.41 4.04
N PHE A 188 2.54 12.08 3.62
CA PHE A 188 2.76 11.21 2.49
C PHE A 188 3.67 10.03 2.84
N ILE A 189 3.29 8.82 2.40
CA ILE A 189 4.03 7.59 2.62
C ILE A 189 4.49 7.02 1.26
N ILE A 190 5.76 6.63 1.21
CA ILE A 190 6.31 5.89 0.07
C ILE A 190 6.62 4.48 0.53
N GLU A 191 6.18 3.50 -0.23
CA GLU A 191 6.47 2.09 0.04
C GLU A 191 7.00 1.40 -1.22
N ALA A 192 7.83 0.39 -1.05
CA ALA A 192 8.19 -0.50 -2.14
C ALA A 192 6.93 -1.22 -2.64
N ARG A 193 6.72 -1.27 -3.96
CA ARG A 193 5.47 -1.77 -4.55
C ARG A 193 5.08 -3.17 -4.06
N ALA A 194 6.01 -4.12 -4.06
CA ALA A 194 5.72 -5.48 -3.60
C ALA A 194 5.30 -5.50 -2.11
N LEU A 195 5.92 -4.66 -1.28
CA LEU A 195 5.57 -4.55 0.13
C LEU A 195 4.20 -3.88 0.33
N ALA A 196 3.89 -2.84 -0.45
CA ALA A 196 2.56 -2.21 -0.42
C ALA A 196 1.46 -3.20 -0.83
N MET A 197 1.71 -4.02 -1.86
CA MET A 197 0.78 -5.08 -2.29
C MET A 197 0.60 -6.13 -1.18
N LEU A 198 1.69 -6.61 -0.58
CA LEU A 198 1.61 -7.58 0.51
C LEU A 198 0.87 -7.03 1.74
N ARG A 199 1.07 -5.74 2.06
CA ARG A 199 0.30 -5.09 3.14
C ARG A 199 -1.21 -5.10 2.84
N ALA A 200 -1.61 -4.87 1.60
CA ALA A 200 -3.00 -4.92 1.20
C ALA A 200 -3.58 -6.33 1.33
N GLU A 201 -2.85 -7.37 0.92
CA GLU A 201 -3.29 -8.77 1.06
C GLU A 201 -3.40 -9.20 2.54
N VAL A 202 -2.44 -8.81 3.37
CA VAL A 202 -2.47 -9.06 4.82
C VAL A 202 -3.63 -8.31 5.48
N TRP A 203 -3.89 -7.07 5.06
CA TRP A 203 -5.01 -6.28 5.57
C TRP A 203 -6.36 -6.88 5.15
N ALA A 204 -6.46 -7.38 3.92
CA ALA A 204 -7.67 -8.03 3.39
C ALA A 204 -7.85 -9.47 3.90
N GLU A 205 -6.96 -9.97 4.76
CA GLU A 205 -6.94 -11.34 5.31
C GLU A 205 -6.91 -12.48 4.30
N LYS A 206 -6.43 -12.20 3.11
CA LYS A 206 -6.22 -13.22 2.10
C LYS A 206 -4.96 -14.05 2.35
N VAL A 207 -4.25 -13.76 3.43
CA VAL A 207 -2.97 -14.35 3.79
C VAL A 207 -3.08 -15.01 5.16
N ASP A 208 -2.76 -16.31 5.23
CA ASP A 208 -2.64 -17.00 6.51
C ASP A 208 -1.37 -16.53 7.25
N ASN A 209 -1.56 -16.01 8.44
CA ASN A 209 -0.50 -15.45 9.26
C ASN A 209 0.36 -16.52 9.97
N ALA A 210 -0.09 -17.79 9.99
CA ALA A 210 0.52 -18.84 10.80
C ALA A 210 1.82 -19.39 10.21
N GLU A 211 2.00 -19.38 8.89
CA GLU A 211 3.13 -20.03 8.21
C GLU A 211 4.08 -19.06 7.52
N GLY A 212 3.75 -17.78 7.50
CA GLY A 212 4.48 -16.78 6.73
C GLY A 212 4.07 -16.74 5.25
N THR A 213 4.30 -15.60 4.63
CA THR A 213 3.91 -15.36 3.24
C THR A 213 5.00 -14.62 2.48
N ILE A 214 5.23 -15.05 1.25
CA ILE A 214 6.07 -14.33 0.29
C ILE A 214 5.17 -13.93 -0.88
N LEU A 215 5.11 -12.63 -1.17
CA LEU A 215 4.50 -12.10 -2.38
C LEU A 215 5.59 -11.87 -3.42
N ILE A 216 5.41 -12.44 -4.61
CA ILE A 216 6.24 -12.17 -5.78
C ILE A 216 5.37 -11.41 -6.79
N ASN A 217 5.78 -10.18 -7.11
CA ASN A 217 5.17 -9.40 -8.16
C ASN A 217 6.04 -9.51 -9.42
N ASN A 218 5.54 -10.21 -10.43
CA ASN A 218 6.16 -10.29 -11.75
C ASN A 218 5.36 -9.43 -12.74
N GLY A 219 5.97 -8.38 -13.23
CA GLY A 219 5.40 -7.46 -14.20
C GLY A 219 6.47 -7.07 -15.23
N VAL A 220 6.57 -5.79 -15.57
CA VAL A 220 7.68 -5.25 -16.39
C VAL A 220 9.02 -5.53 -15.73
N GLY A 221 9.11 -5.33 -14.41
CA GLY A 221 10.18 -5.79 -13.54
C GLY A 221 9.65 -6.77 -12.52
N MET A 222 10.52 -7.32 -11.69
CA MET A 222 10.18 -8.28 -10.65
C MET A 222 10.55 -7.74 -9.27
N GLY A 223 9.67 -7.93 -8.30
CA GLY A 223 9.92 -7.58 -6.90
C GLY A 223 9.27 -8.59 -5.95
N ALA A 224 9.76 -8.69 -4.74
CA ALA A 224 9.18 -9.54 -3.71
C ALA A 224 9.09 -8.83 -2.36
N ALA A 225 8.19 -9.29 -1.52
CA ALA A 225 8.04 -8.91 -0.13
C ALA A 225 7.67 -10.13 0.71
N ALA A 226 7.99 -10.10 1.99
CA ALA A 226 7.68 -11.20 2.89
C ALA A 226 7.03 -10.70 4.19
N TYR A 227 6.21 -11.58 4.77
CA TYR A 227 5.55 -11.41 6.04
C TYR A 227 5.68 -12.69 6.86
N PHE A 228 6.31 -12.61 8.04
CA PHE A 228 6.53 -13.73 8.94
C PHE A 228 6.29 -13.28 10.38
N ASP A 229 5.71 -14.14 11.19
CA ASP A 229 5.49 -13.89 12.63
C ASP A 229 4.87 -12.52 12.94
N GLY A 230 3.86 -12.12 12.15
CA GLY A 230 3.20 -10.83 12.35
C GLY A 230 4.01 -9.61 11.91
N ARG A 231 5.12 -9.79 11.18
CA ARG A 231 6.04 -8.72 10.79
C ARG A 231 6.29 -8.71 9.29
N PHE A 232 6.26 -7.52 8.71
CA PHE A 232 6.74 -7.32 7.34
C PHE A 232 8.26 -7.27 7.33
N ILE A 233 8.87 -8.04 6.46
CA ILE A 233 10.31 -8.02 6.25
C ILE A 233 10.62 -6.89 5.26
N PRO A 234 11.45 -5.90 5.65
CA PRO A 234 11.83 -4.82 4.77
C PRO A 234 12.49 -5.32 3.48
N THR A 235 12.15 -4.74 2.35
CA THR A 235 12.64 -5.16 1.02
C THR A 235 14.17 -5.10 0.88
N GLY A 236 14.83 -4.21 1.62
CA GLY A 236 16.29 -4.11 1.64
C GLY A 236 17.01 -5.18 2.46
N VAL A 237 16.26 -6.02 3.21
CA VAL A 237 16.82 -7.11 4.04
C VAL A 237 16.74 -8.42 3.27
N ALA A 238 17.76 -9.25 3.37
CA ALA A 238 17.84 -10.60 2.79
C ALA A 238 17.65 -10.66 1.25
N GLY A 239 17.85 -9.56 0.53
CA GLY A 239 17.78 -9.54 -0.93
C GLY A 239 16.38 -9.62 -1.52
N LEU A 240 15.32 -9.60 -0.71
CA LEU A 240 13.93 -9.68 -1.19
C LEU A 240 13.57 -8.56 -2.18
N GLY A 241 14.11 -7.35 -1.99
CA GLY A 241 13.93 -6.25 -2.94
C GLY A 241 14.64 -6.44 -4.28
N ASN A 242 15.57 -7.38 -4.36
CA ASN A 242 16.42 -7.62 -5.52
C ASN A 242 16.27 -9.04 -6.10
N ILE A 243 15.10 -9.65 -5.93
CA ILE A 243 14.83 -11.01 -6.45
C ILE A 243 15.04 -11.09 -7.97
N SER A 244 14.79 -10.01 -8.70
CA SER A 244 15.04 -9.89 -10.13
C SER A 244 16.51 -10.08 -10.51
N HIS A 245 17.43 -9.88 -9.56
CA HIS A 245 18.86 -10.02 -9.75
C HIS A 245 19.43 -11.35 -9.24
N LEU A 246 18.59 -12.34 -8.95
CA LEU A 246 19.04 -13.73 -8.77
C LEU A 246 19.60 -14.23 -10.10
N SER A 247 20.81 -14.80 -10.06
CA SER A 247 21.48 -15.30 -11.26
C SER A 247 20.99 -16.70 -11.62
N LEU A 248 20.61 -16.88 -12.88
CA LEU A 248 20.34 -18.19 -13.49
C LEU A 248 21.65 -18.77 -14.00
N PRO A 249 21.99 -20.07 -13.71
CA PRO A 249 23.26 -20.66 -14.03
C PRO A 249 23.61 -20.67 -15.53
N ASP A 250 22.60 -20.84 -16.38
CA ASP A 250 22.77 -21.04 -17.81
C ASP A 250 22.61 -19.77 -18.66
N SER A 251 22.47 -18.60 -18.03
CA SER A 251 22.32 -17.34 -18.73
C SER A 251 23.61 -16.51 -18.69
N ALA A 252 24.12 -16.17 -19.86
CA ALA A 252 25.29 -15.31 -20.04
C ALA A 252 24.95 -13.83 -20.25
N VAL A 253 23.68 -13.45 -20.14
CA VAL A 253 23.22 -12.08 -20.39
C VAL A 253 23.74 -11.15 -19.30
N LEU A 254 24.48 -10.12 -19.68
CA LEU A 254 24.99 -9.09 -18.76
C LEU A 254 23.84 -8.19 -18.31
N CYS A 255 23.57 -8.16 -17.02
CA CYS A 255 22.58 -7.28 -16.41
C CYS A 255 23.17 -5.88 -16.17
N ARG A 256 22.29 -4.85 -16.22
CA ARG A 256 22.64 -3.48 -15.83
C ARG A 256 23.16 -3.33 -14.40
N CYS A 257 22.92 -4.31 -13.53
CA CYS A 257 23.49 -4.35 -12.18
C CYS A 257 24.95 -4.83 -12.16
N GLY A 258 25.55 -5.16 -13.32
CA GLY A 258 26.93 -5.64 -13.47
C GLY A 258 27.10 -7.15 -13.30
N ARG A 259 26.04 -7.91 -12.97
CA ARG A 259 26.06 -9.38 -12.88
C ARG A 259 25.55 -10.00 -14.17
N THR A 260 25.91 -11.28 -14.41
CA THR A 260 25.39 -12.06 -15.54
C THR A 260 24.23 -12.94 -15.07
N GLY A 261 23.32 -13.25 -15.99
CA GLY A 261 22.25 -14.22 -15.80
C GLY A 261 21.12 -13.80 -14.87
N CYS A 262 20.94 -12.51 -14.64
CA CYS A 262 19.87 -12.06 -13.75
C CYS A 262 18.50 -12.45 -14.28
N LEU A 263 17.61 -12.91 -13.37
CA LEU A 263 16.23 -13.31 -13.65
C LEU A 263 15.41 -12.19 -14.33
N GLU A 264 15.79 -10.93 -14.12
CA GLU A 264 15.18 -9.76 -14.76
C GLU A 264 15.20 -9.83 -16.29
N TYR A 265 16.23 -10.45 -16.87
CA TYR A 265 16.39 -10.59 -18.32
C TYR A 265 15.84 -11.90 -18.89
N SER A 266 15.26 -12.75 -18.06
CA SER A 266 14.77 -14.07 -18.49
C SER A 266 13.32 -14.33 -18.09
N GLY A 267 12.83 -13.65 -17.04
CA GLY A 267 11.54 -13.98 -16.45
C GLY A 267 10.57 -12.81 -16.27
N THR A 268 10.91 -11.59 -16.69
CA THR A 268 10.03 -10.42 -16.56
C THR A 268 9.28 -10.11 -17.84
N GLY A 269 8.20 -9.34 -17.74
CA GLY A 269 7.46 -8.84 -18.90
C GLY A 269 8.35 -8.01 -19.85
N ALA A 270 9.31 -7.26 -19.31
CA ALA A 270 10.28 -6.53 -20.14
C ALA A 270 11.20 -7.47 -20.92
N ALA A 271 11.60 -8.59 -20.32
CA ALA A 271 12.40 -9.61 -21.02
C ALA A 271 11.62 -10.28 -22.15
N VAL A 272 10.35 -10.63 -21.91
CA VAL A 272 9.45 -11.20 -22.93
C VAL A 272 9.26 -10.22 -24.08
N LEU A 273 9.03 -8.92 -23.78
CA LEU A 273 8.93 -7.89 -24.82
C LEU A 273 10.21 -7.75 -25.64
N ALA A 274 11.36 -7.77 -25.00
CA ALA A 274 12.64 -7.70 -25.69
C ALA A 274 12.81 -8.89 -26.65
N ASP A 275 12.45 -10.09 -26.22
CA ASP A 275 12.51 -11.30 -27.03
C ASP A 275 11.58 -11.25 -28.23
N VAL A 276 10.30 -10.91 -28.03
CA VAL A 276 9.29 -10.79 -29.08
C VAL A 276 9.66 -9.75 -30.14
N ASN A 277 10.26 -8.63 -29.73
CA ASN A 277 10.69 -7.56 -30.64
C ASN A 277 12.08 -7.77 -31.23
N GLY A 278 12.76 -8.86 -30.90
CA GLY A 278 14.12 -9.12 -31.36
C GLY A 278 15.15 -8.12 -30.83
N TRP A 279 14.90 -7.50 -29.70
CA TRP A 279 15.84 -6.57 -29.08
C TRP A 279 17.02 -7.33 -28.47
N PRO A 280 18.21 -6.69 -28.43
CA PRO A 280 19.35 -7.30 -27.77
C PRO A 280 19.01 -7.66 -26.32
N PRO A 281 19.42 -8.85 -25.83
CA PRO A 281 19.08 -9.33 -24.49
C PRO A 281 19.50 -8.39 -23.34
N ASN A 282 20.44 -7.49 -23.60
CA ASN A 282 20.91 -6.50 -22.63
C ASN A 282 20.18 -5.15 -22.71
N LYS A 283 19.22 -5.00 -23.64
CA LYS A 283 18.40 -3.80 -23.79
C LYS A 283 17.00 -4.06 -23.23
N LEU A 284 16.82 -3.87 -21.94
CA LEU A 284 15.47 -3.78 -21.40
C LEU A 284 14.85 -2.45 -21.75
N PRO A 285 13.60 -2.42 -22.19
CA PRO A 285 12.93 -1.17 -22.53
C PRO A 285 12.83 -0.26 -21.31
N VAL A 286 13.05 1.02 -21.49
CA VAL A 286 12.69 2.06 -20.52
C VAL A 286 11.19 2.35 -20.60
N PHE A 287 10.65 2.89 -19.55
CA PHE A 287 9.22 3.08 -19.34
C PHE A 287 8.49 3.82 -20.46
N SER A 288 9.13 4.82 -21.05
CA SER A 288 8.59 5.61 -22.18
C SER A 288 8.45 4.79 -23.47
N GLU A 289 9.21 3.70 -23.62
CA GLU A 289 9.19 2.81 -24.79
C GLU A 289 8.09 1.73 -24.65
N LEU A 290 7.52 1.53 -23.44
CA LEU A 290 6.58 0.45 -23.12
C LEU A 290 5.10 0.84 -23.21
N SER A 291 4.78 2.11 -23.32
CA SER A 291 3.40 2.59 -23.18
C SER A 291 2.44 2.19 -24.31
N GLY A 292 2.96 1.77 -25.49
CA GLY A 292 2.15 1.29 -26.61
C GLY A 292 2.06 -0.23 -26.75
N ASP A 293 3.15 -0.93 -26.48
CA ASP A 293 3.30 -2.35 -26.84
C ASP A 293 2.73 -3.30 -25.79
N LEU A 294 2.70 -2.92 -24.51
CA LEU A 294 2.14 -3.77 -23.45
C LEU A 294 0.63 -3.96 -23.55
N HIS A 295 -0.09 -2.99 -24.08
CA HIS A 295 -1.55 -3.09 -24.27
C HIS A 295 -1.89 -4.13 -25.34
N ASN A 296 -1.04 -4.30 -26.35
CA ASN A 296 -1.24 -5.22 -27.45
C ASN A 296 -0.79 -6.67 -27.15
N LEU A 297 -0.02 -6.89 -26.08
CA LEU A 297 0.46 -8.23 -25.71
C LEU A 297 -0.45 -8.95 -24.70
N VAL A 298 -1.41 -8.25 -24.10
CA VAL A 298 -2.34 -8.80 -23.09
C VAL A 298 -3.73 -9.12 -23.69
N GLN A 299 -3.93 -8.83 -24.96
CA GLN A 299 -5.08 -9.31 -25.75
C GLN A 299 -4.73 -10.60 -26.49
#